data_af8d3490b086205119c9de65530db086
#
_entry.id   af8d3490b086205119c9de65530db086
#
_cell.length_a   1.000
_cell.length_b   1.000
_cell.length_c   1.000
_cell.angle_alpha   90.00
_cell.angle_beta   90.00
_cell.angle_gamma   90.00
#
_symmetry.space_group_name_H-M   'P 1'
#
loop_
_entity.id
_entity.type
_entity.pdbx_description
1 polymer ?
#
loop_
_entity_poly.entity_id
_entity_poly.type
_entity_poly.pdbx_seq_one_letter_code
_entity_poly.pdbx_strand_id
1 'polypeptide(L)'
;MKLPILLCLLIGTSAFAQDHFSGITTSRRGGLLNASTNPAELANLKTKYEVGVFSLSFNLSNNRLGFDDLVSGDDLEQKLFEGNKDVDLRFDGEVYGPAFAMKIEKWAFSFSTKAYGKVNFTDVDPTIGDAVTNGALNSIFGASTIQSDKNQRANGTTWGEVAFGVARNVYETEEHKLSVGVTLKLLFPGSYANLGLDKFSGTITNNLGNVNMTDASARMNISYSGDLADDFSDFGNYTSSLFGKLNGFATDLGVNYQWKDDNDGYKINAGAAVRNIGSMTFKSDNNSNNNYELNIPAGQSLNLNQFESVSSFKEIEEILLSSGYLTATSNGSDFKVKLPTVFSAYADVKIIPYFSITVFGQQKFNKDNKDDQVTAQNVISVTPRYSRESFEVFAPLASNEISGFTA
;
A
#
# COMPACT_ATOMS: atom_id res chain seq x y z
N MET A 1 -9.58 8.99 -19.06
CA MET A 1 -8.25 8.53 -18.58
C MET A 1 -8.03 7.11 -19.11
N LYS A 2 -7.04 6.88 -19.93
CA LYS A 2 -6.81 5.51 -20.48
C LYS A 2 -5.95 4.74 -19.47
N LEU A 3 -6.56 3.87 -18.68
CA LEU A 3 -5.92 2.90 -17.77
C LEU A 3 -5.18 1.71 -18.44
N PRO A 4 -4.89 1.70 -19.76
CA PRO A 4 -4.37 0.51 -20.42
C PRO A 4 -2.90 0.17 -20.09
N ILE A 5 -2.15 1.07 -19.47
CA ILE A 5 -0.72 0.82 -19.20
C ILE A 5 -0.50 0.06 -17.89
N LEU A 6 -1.36 0.26 -16.90
CA LEU A 6 -1.32 -0.50 -15.64
C LEU A 6 -1.72 -1.98 -15.83
N LEU A 7 -2.53 -2.26 -16.85
CA LEU A 7 -3.05 -3.61 -17.16
C LEU A 7 -2.05 -4.50 -17.91
N CYS A 8 -1.15 -3.92 -18.73
CA CYS A 8 -0.20 -4.70 -19.54
C CYS A 8 0.91 -5.39 -18.74
N LEU A 9 1.15 -5.01 -17.48
CA LEU A 9 2.12 -5.67 -16.59
C LEU A 9 1.54 -6.88 -15.84
N LEU A 10 0.24 -7.13 -15.94
CA LEU A 10 -0.48 -8.20 -15.21
C LEU A 10 -0.58 -9.52 -15.96
N ILE A 11 -0.07 -9.63 -17.19
CA ILE A 11 -0.15 -10.87 -17.97
C ILE A 11 1.08 -11.74 -17.68
N GLY A 12 1.06 -12.45 -16.56
CA GLY A 12 2.17 -13.41 -16.34
C GLY A 12 2.12 -14.29 -15.12
N THR A 13 1.42 -13.92 -14.08
CA THR A 13 1.25 -14.78 -12.89
C THR A 13 -0.09 -14.47 -12.27
N SER A 14 -0.77 -15.47 -11.76
CA SER A 14 -1.97 -15.31 -10.90
C SER A 14 -1.60 -14.38 -9.73
N ALA A 15 -1.72 -13.06 -9.94
CA ALA A 15 -1.45 -12.05 -8.94
C ALA A 15 -2.64 -11.95 -8.01
N PHE A 16 -2.64 -12.78 -6.98
CA PHE A 16 -3.61 -12.72 -5.90
C PHE A 16 -3.14 -11.67 -4.88
N ALA A 17 -4.06 -10.99 -4.25
CA ALA A 17 -3.83 -9.91 -3.29
C ALA A 17 -3.21 -10.44 -1.98
N GLN A 18 -1.95 -10.80 -2.04
CA GLN A 18 -1.12 -11.27 -0.92
C GLN A 18 -0.19 -10.11 -0.49
N ASP A 19 0.48 -10.24 0.66
CA ASP A 19 1.53 -9.29 1.05
C ASP A 19 2.76 -9.45 0.15
N HIS A 20 3.61 -8.42 0.07
CA HIS A 20 4.83 -8.44 -0.74
C HIS A 20 5.71 -9.65 -0.42
N PHE A 21 6.18 -10.32 -1.47
CA PHE A 21 7.01 -11.52 -1.36
C PHE A 21 6.42 -12.63 -0.48
N SER A 22 5.07 -12.73 -0.45
CA SER A 22 4.36 -13.73 0.34
C SER A 22 4.87 -15.14 0.06
N GLY A 23 5.08 -15.91 1.12
CA GLY A 23 5.70 -17.24 1.03
C GLY A 23 7.22 -17.23 0.86
N ILE A 24 7.86 -16.17 0.34
CA ILE A 24 9.32 -16.08 0.22
C ILE A 24 9.93 -15.57 1.52
N THR A 25 9.39 -14.51 2.10
CA THR A 25 9.93 -13.82 3.29
C THR A 25 9.82 -14.63 4.60
N THR A 26 9.19 -15.78 4.57
CA THR A 26 9.13 -16.74 5.69
C THR A 26 9.80 -18.08 5.34
N SER A 27 10.44 -18.16 4.16
CA SER A 27 11.15 -19.35 3.70
C SER A 27 12.51 -19.48 4.39
N ARG A 28 12.96 -20.75 4.56
CA ARG A 28 14.35 -21.06 4.93
C ARG A 28 15.38 -20.56 3.92
N ARG A 29 14.95 -20.23 2.69
CA ARG A 29 15.76 -19.75 1.57
C ARG A 29 15.65 -18.25 1.34
N GLY A 30 14.76 -17.57 2.04
CA GLY A 30 14.53 -16.13 1.88
C GLY A 30 15.74 -15.25 2.22
N GLY A 31 16.64 -15.77 3.08
CA GLY A 31 17.89 -15.06 3.40
C GLY A 31 17.66 -13.63 3.82
N LEU A 32 18.32 -12.72 3.12
CA LEU A 32 18.21 -11.27 3.37
C LEU A 32 16.79 -10.72 3.21
N LEU A 33 15.95 -11.33 2.35
CA LEU A 33 14.55 -10.91 2.21
C LEU A 33 13.72 -11.16 3.47
N ASN A 34 14.04 -12.19 4.27
CA ASN A 34 13.34 -12.45 5.53
C ASN A 34 13.50 -11.29 6.53
N ALA A 35 14.63 -10.60 6.48
CA ALA A 35 14.89 -9.42 7.32
C ALA A 35 13.95 -8.25 7.01
N SER A 36 13.37 -8.19 5.81
CA SER A 36 12.37 -7.17 5.47
C SER A 36 11.03 -7.38 6.20
N THR A 37 10.75 -8.61 6.62
CA THR A 37 9.56 -8.97 7.41
C THR A 37 9.88 -8.97 8.91
N ASN A 38 11.08 -9.41 9.29
CA ASN A 38 11.52 -9.45 10.69
C ASN A 38 13.05 -9.23 10.78
N PRO A 39 13.53 -8.08 11.31
CA PRO A 39 14.96 -7.80 11.39
C PRO A 39 15.77 -8.87 12.15
N ALA A 40 15.16 -9.60 13.08
CA ALA A 40 15.84 -10.67 13.82
C ALA A 40 16.26 -11.84 12.94
N GLU A 41 15.65 -12.03 11.76
CA GLU A 41 16.01 -13.07 10.80
C GLU A 41 17.41 -12.87 10.19
N LEU A 42 17.99 -11.68 10.27
CA LEU A 42 19.40 -11.49 9.91
C LEU A 42 20.34 -12.40 10.70
N ALA A 43 20.05 -12.68 11.98
CA ALA A 43 20.86 -13.60 12.78
C ALA A 43 20.75 -15.07 12.32
N ASN A 44 19.77 -15.38 11.46
CA ASN A 44 19.50 -16.71 10.90
C ASN A 44 20.11 -16.93 9.50
N LEU A 45 20.87 -15.96 8.97
CA LEU A 45 21.57 -16.13 7.71
C LEU A 45 22.42 -17.39 7.72
N LYS A 46 22.31 -18.21 6.65
CA LYS A 46 23.05 -19.46 6.50
C LYS A 46 24.46 -19.23 6.02
N THR A 47 24.68 -18.20 5.24
CA THR A 47 25.97 -17.81 4.67
C THR A 47 26.57 -16.65 5.46
N LYS A 48 27.90 -16.54 5.41
CA LYS A 48 28.60 -15.43 6.04
C LYS A 48 28.32 -14.08 5.36
N TYR A 49 28.07 -14.10 4.06
CA TYR A 49 27.74 -12.95 3.23
C TYR A 49 26.57 -13.28 2.33
N GLU A 50 25.66 -12.33 2.16
CA GLU A 50 24.59 -12.38 1.17
C GLU A 50 24.54 -11.05 0.41
N VAL A 51 24.26 -11.13 -0.90
CA VAL A 51 24.09 -9.98 -1.78
C VAL A 51 22.75 -10.11 -2.48
N GLY A 52 21.92 -9.10 -2.35
CA GLY A 52 20.71 -8.93 -3.15
C GLY A 52 20.98 -7.94 -4.26
N VAL A 53 20.59 -8.24 -5.47
CA VAL A 53 20.76 -7.31 -6.60
C VAL A 53 19.49 -6.53 -6.84
N PHE A 54 18.39 -7.23 -7.09
CA PHE A 54 17.10 -6.64 -7.41
C PHE A 54 15.97 -7.63 -7.18
N SER A 55 14.86 -7.15 -6.63
CA SER A 55 13.58 -7.88 -6.57
C SER A 55 12.44 -6.90 -6.71
N LEU A 56 11.36 -7.33 -7.34
CA LEU A 56 10.18 -6.52 -7.61
C LEU A 56 8.95 -7.27 -7.12
N SER A 57 8.05 -6.57 -6.47
CA SER A 57 6.76 -7.10 -6.04
C SER A 57 5.67 -6.07 -6.29
N PHE A 58 4.57 -6.55 -6.85
CA PHE A 58 3.33 -5.79 -7.00
C PHE A 58 2.21 -6.50 -6.28
N ASN A 59 1.35 -5.73 -5.65
CA ASN A 59 0.15 -6.20 -5.00
C ASN A 59 -1.03 -5.34 -5.45
N LEU A 60 -2.10 -5.99 -5.93
CA LEU A 60 -3.36 -5.35 -6.28
C LEU A 60 -4.45 -5.97 -5.42
N SER A 61 -5.11 -5.16 -4.62
CA SER A 61 -6.26 -5.58 -3.83
C SER A 61 -7.46 -4.72 -4.19
N ASN A 62 -8.61 -5.34 -4.37
CA ASN A 62 -9.87 -4.65 -4.59
C ASN A 62 -11.03 -5.48 -4.02
N ASN A 63 -12.16 -4.81 -3.78
CA ASN A 63 -13.37 -5.45 -3.26
C ASN A 63 -14.51 -5.54 -4.28
N ARG A 64 -14.23 -5.26 -5.57
CA ARG A 64 -15.24 -5.12 -6.63
C ARG A 64 -14.99 -6.05 -7.81
N LEU A 65 -13.76 -6.10 -8.32
CA LEU A 65 -13.39 -6.82 -9.54
C LEU A 65 -12.90 -8.23 -9.22
N GLY A 66 -13.46 -9.21 -9.92
CA GLY A 66 -12.95 -10.59 -9.89
C GLY A 66 -11.88 -10.84 -10.97
N PHE A 67 -11.28 -12.02 -10.93
CA PHE A 67 -10.32 -12.43 -11.96
C PHE A 67 -10.96 -12.47 -13.35
N ASP A 68 -12.20 -12.93 -13.44
CA ASP A 68 -12.94 -13.02 -14.72
C ASP A 68 -13.13 -11.64 -15.33
N ASP A 69 -13.37 -10.59 -14.53
CA ASP A 69 -13.51 -9.21 -15.00
C ASP A 69 -12.20 -8.70 -15.61
N LEU A 70 -11.06 -9.05 -15.01
CA LEU A 70 -9.73 -8.66 -15.49
C LEU A 70 -9.37 -9.31 -16.83
N VAL A 71 -9.93 -10.49 -17.13
CA VAL A 71 -9.61 -11.28 -18.34
C VAL A 71 -10.64 -11.07 -19.45
N SER A 72 -11.90 -10.71 -19.12
CA SER A 72 -13.00 -10.59 -20.08
C SER A 72 -12.82 -9.44 -21.09
N GLY A 73 -11.96 -8.45 -20.78
CA GLY A 73 -11.77 -7.27 -21.62
C GLY A 73 -12.92 -6.25 -21.52
N ASP A 74 -13.77 -6.38 -20.51
CA ASP A 74 -14.82 -5.42 -20.20
C ASP A 74 -14.25 -4.09 -19.72
N ASP A 75 -15.08 -3.05 -19.70
CA ASP A 75 -14.69 -1.76 -19.13
C ASP A 75 -14.56 -1.87 -17.61
N LEU A 76 -13.30 -1.95 -17.14
CA LEU A 76 -13.00 -2.12 -15.73
C LEU A 76 -13.36 -0.89 -14.88
N GLU A 77 -13.29 0.31 -15.45
CA GLU A 77 -13.68 1.53 -14.75
C GLU A 77 -15.18 1.54 -14.48
N GLN A 78 -15.98 1.15 -15.48
CA GLN A 78 -17.42 1.03 -15.33
C GLN A 78 -17.78 -0.04 -14.29
N LYS A 79 -17.18 -1.22 -14.35
CA LYS A 79 -17.42 -2.32 -13.39
C LYS A 79 -16.99 -1.98 -11.98
N LEU A 80 -15.91 -1.22 -11.82
CA LEU A 80 -15.40 -0.82 -10.51
C LEU A 80 -16.44 -0.03 -9.71
N PHE A 81 -17.18 0.86 -10.39
CA PHE A 81 -18.19 1.72 -9.78
C PHE A 81 -19.65 1.23 -9.97
N GLU A 82 -19.87 0.02 -10.47
CA GLU A 82 -21.20 -0.54 -10.63
C GLU A 82 -21.80 -0.95 -9.27
N GLY A 83 -23.10 -0.62 -9.02
CA GLY A 83 -23.86 -1.02 -7.81
C GLY A 83 -23.64 -0.08 -6.61
N ASN A 84 -23.89 -0.56 -5.39
CA ASN A 84 -24.05 0.29 -4.20
C ASN A 84 -23.00 0.05 -3.08
N LYS A 85 -22.02 -0.80 -3.31
CA LYS A 85 -20.97 -1.08 -2.31
C LYS A 85 -19.82 -0.11 -2.50
N ASP A 86 -19.35 0.51 -1.42
CA ASP A 86 -18.17 1.38 -1.45
C ASP A 86 -16.96 0.66 -2.08
N VAL A 87 -16.17 1.42 -2.81
CA VAL A 87 -15.02 0.93 -3.55
C VAL A 87 -13.77 1.08 -2.70
N ASP A 88 -13.12 -0.06 -2.47
CA ASP A 88 -11.78 -0.14 -1.94
C ASP A 88 -10.87 -0.75 -3.00
N LEU A 89 -9.85 -0.01 -3.40
CA LEU A 89 -8.83 -0.47 -4.35
C LEU A 89 -7.46 -0.03 -3.85
N ARG A 90 -6.50 -0.93 -3.95
CA ARG A 90 -5.13 -0.67 -3.55
C ARG A 90 -4.17 -1.27 -4.55
N PHE A 91 -3.30 -0.45 -5.06
CA PHE A 91 -2.09 -0.84 -5.77
C PHE A 91 -0.88 -0.54 -4.90
N ASP A 92 0.00 -1.51 -4.73
CA ASP A 92 1.20 -1.42 -3.90
C ASP A 92 2.37 -2.03 -4.65
N GLY A 93 3.37 -1.22 -4.98
CA GLY A 93 4.60 -1.62 -5.64
C GLY A 93 5.80 -1.47 -4.72
N GLU A 94 6.62 -2.50 -4.60
CA GLU A 94 7.90 -2.49 -3.88
C GLU A 94 9.03 -2.95 -4.79
N VAL A 95 10.05 -2.10 -4.91
CA VAL A 95 11.33 -2.44 -5.52
C VAL A 95 12.35 -2.62 -4.41
N TYR A 96 12.89 -3.82 -4.28
CA TYR A 96 14.02 -4.11 -3.41
C TYR A 96 15.29 -4.01 -4.24
N GLY A 97 16.08 -2.99 -4.00
CA GLY A 97 17.30 -2.67 -4.75
C GLY A 97 18.54 -3.39 -4.22
N PRO A 98 19.73 -2.88 -4.53
CA PRO A 98 20.95 -3.44 -4.04
C PRO A 98 20.96 -3.57 -2.52
N ALA A 99 21.36 -4.75 -2.06
CA ALA A 99 21.39 -5.07 -0.65
C ALA A 99 22.58 -5.97 -0.33
N PHE A 100 23.07 -5.86 0.87
CA PHE A 100 24.19 -6.65 1.39
C PHE A 100 23.93 -7.03 2.83
N ALA A 101 24.28 -8.25 3.22
CA ALA A 101 24.31 -8.66 4.60
C ALA A 101 25.56 -9.44 4.91
N MET A 102 26.00 -9.36 6.18
CA MET A 102 27.09 -10.15 6.69
C MET A 102 26.80 -10.63 8.11
N LYS A 103 27.29 -11.84 8.41
CA LYS A 103 27.19 -12.45 9.73
C LYS A 103 28.60 -12.66 10.31
N ILE A 104 28.78 -12.17 11.53
CA ILE A 104 30.04 -12.29 12.29
C ILE A 104 29.67 -12.90 13.65
N GLU A 105 29.97 -14.18 13.84
CA GLU A 105 29.62 -14.94 15.05
C GLU A 105 28.12 -14.84 15.39
N LYS A 106 27.78 -14.16 16.50
CA LYS A 106 26.41 -13.97 16.97
C LYS A 106 25.73 -12.72 16.41
N TRP A 107 26.45 -11.87 15.69
CA TRP A 107 25.97 -10.64 15.12
C TRP A 107 25.74 -10.76 13.62
N ALA A 108 24.75 -10.06 13.14
CA ALA A 108 24.53 -9.87 11.70
C ALA A 108 24.20 -8.41 11.41
N PHE A 109 24.67 -7.94 10.27
CA PHE A 109 24.51 -6.57 9.78
C PHE A 109 23.97 -6.60 8.37
N SER A 110 23.15 -5.63 8.01
CA SER A 110 22.68 -5.47 6.65
C SER A 110 22.62 -4.01 6.23
N PHE A 111 22.72 -3.82 4.93
CA PHE A 111 22.41 -2.60 4.21
C PHE A 111 21.43 -2.98 3.10
N SER A 112 20.40 -2.18 2.88
CA SER A 112 19.46 -2.40 1.77
C SER A 112 18.86 -1.09 1.29
N THR A 113 18.46 -1.09 0.02
CA THR A 113 17.74 0.01 -0.59
C THR A 113 16.38 -0.48 -1.09
N LYS A 114 15.36 0.35 -0.95
CA LYS A 114 14.01 0.07 -1.44
C LYS A 114 13.37 1.31 -2.03
N ALA A 115 12.41 1.10 -2.91
CA ALA A 115 11.53 2.12 -3.39
C ALA A 115 10.08 1.61 -3.37
N TYR A 116 9.15 2.52 -3.14
CA TYR A 116 7.73 2.20 -2.99
C TYR A 116 6.89 3.13 -3.84
N GLY A 117 5.85 2.58 -4.44
CA GLY A 117 4.77 3.32 -5.08
C GLY A 117 3.43 2.74 -4.64
N LYS A 118 2.56 3.57 -4.07
CA LYS A 118 1.26 3.15 -3.57
C LYS A 118 0.16 4.04 -4.08
N VAL A 119 -0.96 3.43 -4.49
CA VAL A 119 -2.19 4.12 -4.85
C VAL A 119 -3.33 3.43 -4.12
N ASN A 120 -4.20 4.22 -3.49
CA ASN A 120 -5.33 3.70 -2.75
C ASN A 120 -6.59 4.52 -3.04
N PHE A 121 -7.70 3.81 -3.21
CA PHE A 121 -9.05 4.33 -3.08
C PHE A 121 -9.67 3.65 -1.86
N THR A 122 -10.23 4.44 -0.95
CA THR A 122 -10.75 3.94 0.32
C THR A 122 -12.15 4.46 0.54
N ASP A 123 -13.10 3.55 0.78
CA ASP A 123 -14.50 3.87 1.08
C ASP A 123 -15.17 4.80 0.04
N VAL A 124 -14.77 4.75 -1.24
CA VAL A 124 -15.30 5.64 -2.29
C VAL A 124 -16.72 5.20 -2.65
N ASP A 125 -17.69 6.11 -2.51
CA ASP A 125 -19.05 5.88 -2.95
C ASP A 125 -19.09 5.65 -4.47
N PRO A 126 -19.68 4.55 -4.94
CA PRO A 126 -19.66 4.22 -6.37
C PRO A 126 -20.36 5.27 -7.25
N THR A 127 -21.36 5.98 -6.73
CA THR A 127 -22.06 7.03 -7.49
C THR A 127 -21.14 8.25 -7.69
N ILE A 128 -20.33 8.60 -6.69
CA ILE A 128 -19.34 9.68 -6.82
C ILE A 128 -18.24 9.25 -7.80
N GLY A 129 -17.72 8.02 -7.64
CA GLY A 129 -16.70 7.48 -8.53
C GLY A 129 -17.16 7.44 -9.99
N ASP A 130 -18.33 6.89 -10.27
CA ASP A 130 -18.93 6.83 -11.61
C ASP A 130 -19.18 8.22 -12.20
N ALA A 131 -19.64 9.16 -11.38
CA ALA A 131 -19.91 10.53 -11.82
C ALA A 131 -18.63 11.28 -12.27
N VAL A 132 -17.50 11.02 -11.59
CA VAL A 132 -16.22 11.70 -11.87
C VAL A 132 -15.43 11.00 -12.97
N THR A 133 -15.49 9.65 -13.05
CA THR A 133 -14.66 8.87 -13.99
C THR A 133 -15.39 8.53 -15.29
N ASN A 134 -16.66 8.19 -15.22
CA ASN A 134 -17.44 7.64 -16.33
C ASN A 134 -18.57 8.58 -16.79
N GLY A 135 -18.64 9.83 -16.33
CA GLY A 135 -19.75 10.72 -16.61
C GLY A 135 -21.10 10.14 -16.17
N ALA A 136 -21.11 9.36 -15.06
CA ALA A 136 -22.27 8.67 -14.51
C ALA A 136 -22.98 7.73 -15.51
N LEU A 137 -22.21 6.95 -16.29
CA LEU A 137 -22.75 5.99 -17.27
C LEU A 137 -23.66 4.94 -16.66
N ASN A 138 -23.40 4.53 -15.42
CA ASN A 138 -24.24 3.58 -14.68
C ASN A 138 -25.57 4.18 -14.21
N SER A 139 -25.74 5.51 -14.34
CA SER A 139 -26.94 6.27 -13.92
C SER A 139 -27.38 7.29 -14.97
N ILE A 140 -27.67 6.85 -16.21
CA ILE A 140 -27.95 7.73 -17.37
C ILE A 140 -29.14 8.69 -17.12
N PHE A 141 -30.11 8.31 -16.29
CA PHE A 141 -31.20 9.15 -15.86
C PHE A 141 -31.47 8.96 -14.38
N GLY A 142 -31.34 9.99 -13.62
CA GLY A 142 -31.70 9.92 -12.20
C GLY A 142 -31.09 10.98 -11.32
N ALA A 143 -31.53 10.94 -10.09
CA ALA A 143 -30.91 11.65 -8.99
C ALA A 143 -30.55 10.63 -7.91
N SER A 144 -29.30 10.62 -7.47
CA SER A 144 -28.83 9.80 -6.36
C SER A 144 -28.45 10.70 -5.20
N THR A 145 -29.13 10.56 -4.08
CA THR A 145 -28.76 11.26 -2.84
C THR A 145 -27.82 10.38 -2.03
N ILE A 146 -26.66 10.90 -1.71
CA ILE A 146 -25.60 10.23 -0.98
C ILE A 146 -25.47 10.88 0.38
N GLN A 147 -25.31 10.07 1.41
CA GLN A 147 -24.95 10.50 2.75
C GLN A 147 -23.94 9.52 3.33
N SER A 148 -22.73 9.98 3.59
CA SER A 148 -21.63 9.19 4.10
C SER A 148 -20.96 9.88 5.28
N ASP A 149 -20.78 9.15 6.39
CA ASP A 149 -19.99 9.58 7.54
C ASP A 149 -18.51 9.18 7.42
N LYS A 150 -18.14 8.53 6.30
CA LYS A 150 -16.78 8.07 6.03
C LYS A 150 -15.93 9.17 5.42
N ASN A 151 -14.61 9.08 5.60
CA ASN A 151 -13.65 9.87 4.85
C ASN A 151 -13.25 9.10 3.59
N GLN A 152 -13.97 9.34 2.51
CA GLN A 152 -13.71 8.77 1.19
C GLN A 152 -12.39 9.34 0.66
N ARG A 153 -11.49 8.49 0.18
CA ARG A 153 -10.15 8.94 -0.18
C ARG A 153 -9.63 8.36 -1.48
N ALA A 154 -8.96 9.22 -2.24
CA ALA A 154 -8.05 8.82 -3.30
C ALA A 154 -6.66 9.34 -2.95
N ASN A 155 -5.66 8.46 -2.82
CA ASN A 155 -4.31 8.91 -2.56
C ASN A 155 -3.25 8.12 -3.31
N GLY A 156 -2.13 8.79 -3.60
CA GLY A 156 -0.93 8.21 -4.18
C GLY A 156 0.31 8.69 -3.44
N THR A 157 1.31 7.84 -3.32
CA THR A 157 2.59 8.22 -2.72
C THR A 157 3.74 7.38 -3.23
N THR A 158 4.91 8.02 -3.35
CA THR A 158 6.18 7.37 -3.67
C THR A 158 7.24 7.78 -2.66
N TRP A 159 8.14 6.87 -2.32
CA TRP A 159 9.32 7.18 -1.51
C TRP A 159 10.41 6.14 -1.69
N GLY A 160 11.64 6.56 -1.45
CA GLY A 160 12.81 5.70 -1.34
C GLY A 160 13.18 5.43 0.11
N GLU A 161 13.86 4.33 0.35
CA GLU A 161 14.36 3.90 1.66
C GLU A 161 15.79 3.40 1.55
N VAL A 162 16.65 3.85 2.46
CA VAL A 162 17.96 3.25 2.72
C VAL A 162 17.95 2.74 4.15
N ALA A 163 18.19 1.45 4.32
CA ALA A 163 18.03 0.77 5.60
C ALA A 163 19.32 0.11 6.08
N PHE A 164 19.56 0.18 7.38
CA PHE A 164 20.66 -0.45 8.09
C PHE A 164 20.11 -1.38 9.17
N GLY A 165 20.36 -2.68 9.01
CA GLY A 165 19.89 -3.72 9.92
C GLY A 165 21.01 -4.22 10.82
N VAL A 166 20.67 -4.47 12.09
CA VAL A 166 21.55 -5.15 13.05
C VAL A 166 20.71 -6.21 13.78
N ALA A 167 21.22 -7.42 13.84
CA ALA A 167 20.61 -8.49 14.62
C ALA A 167 21.65 -9.24 15.46
N ARG A 168 21.19 -9.85 16.53
CA ARG A 168 22.02 -10.64 17.41
C ARG A 168 21.32 -11.89 17.88
N ASN A 169 22.03 -13.01 17.87
CA ASN A 169 21.66 -14.20 18.59
C ASN A 169 21.97 -13.99 20.08
N VAL A 170 20.90 -13.82 20.89
CA VAL A 170 21.03 -13.46 22.33
C VAL A 170 21.04 -14.68 23.25
N TYR A 171 20.45 -15.79 22.80
CA TYR A 171 20.46 -17.06 23.52
C TYR A 171 20.53 -18.21 22.52
N GLU A 172 21.40 -19.18 22.80
CA GLU A 172 21.55 -20.35 21.94
C GLU A 172 22.02 -21.57 22.75
N THR A 173 21.31 -22.66 22.56
CA THR A 173 21.65 -24.03 23.03
C THR A 173 21.69 -24.98 21.84
N GLU A 174 21.87 -26.25 22.10
CA GLU A 174 21.78 -27.29 21.07
C GLU A 174 20.38 -27.32 20.42
N GLU A 175 19.32 -27.12 21.22
CA GLU A 175 17.93 -27.22 20.76
C GLU A 175 17.27 -25.86 20.48
N HIS A 176 17.68 -24.78 21.12
CA HIS A 176 16.96 -23.52 21.11
C HIS A 176 17.85 -22.35 20.69
N LYS A 177 17.28 -21.44 19.90
CA LYS A 177 17.92 -20.19 19.51
C LYS A 177 16.92 -19.04 19.60
N LEU A 178 17.32 -17.95 20.24
CA LEU A 178 16.57 -16.70 20.33
C LEU A 178 17.39 -15.56 19.77
N SER A 179 16.82 -14.81 18.84
CA SER A 179 17.47 -13.67 18.17
C SER A 179 16.61 -12.42 18.29
N VAL A 180 17.27 -11.27 18.31
CA VAL A 180 16.63 -9.95 18.28
C VAL A 180 17.25 -9.13 17.16
N GLY A 181 16.48 -8.21 16.60
CA GLY A 181 16.96 -7.35 15.51
C GLY A 181 16.29 -6.00 15.47
N VAL A 182 17.01 -5.04 14.92
CA VAL A 182 16.56 -3.67 14.68
C VAL A 182 16.99 -3.26 13.28
N THR A 183 16.13 -2.54 12.57
CA THR A 183 16.46 -1.86 11.31
C THR A 183 16.20 -0.38 11.47
N LEU A 184 17.17 0.45 11.13
CA LEU A 184 17.03 1.91 11.03
C LEU A 184 16.88 2.27 9.54
N LYS A 185 15.93 3.13 9.24
CA LYS A 185 15.53 3.51 7.88
C LYS A 185 15.67 5.02 7.69
N LEU A 186 16.37 5.40 6.66
CA LEU A 186 16.42 6.75 6.13
C LEU A 186 15.38 6.84 5.01
N LEU A 187 14.49 7.81 5.08
CA LEU A 187 13.37 7.94 4.15
C LEU A 187 13.57 9.15 3.24
N PHE A 188 13.34 8.92 1.97
CA PHE A 188 13.47 9.88 0.89
C PHE A 188 12.10 10.07 0.25
N PRO A 189 11.22 10.94 0.80
CA PRO A 189 9.91 11.19 0.22
C PRO A 189 10.06 11.67 -1.22
N GLY A 190 9.31 11.04 -2.11
CA GLY A 190 9.25 11.39 -3.53
C GLY A 190 8.07 12.31 -3.80
N SER A 191 6.90 11.71 -4.03
CA SER A 191 5.66 12.44 -4.29
C SER A 191 4.54 11.98 -3.40
N TYR A 192 3.56 12.85 -3.20
CA TYR A 192 2.34 12.59 -2.47
C TYR A 192 1.16 13.30 -3.11
N ALA A 193 0.02 12.65 -3.16
CA ALA A 193 -1.24 13.22 -3.56
C ALA A 193 -2.36 12.60 -2.73
N ASN A 194 -3.25 13.41 -2.17
CA ASN A 194 -4.40 12.98 -1.38
C ASN A 194 -5.59 13.89 -1.62
N LEU A 195 -6.73 13.29 -1.91
CA LEU A 195 -8.05 13.89 -1.92
C LEU A 195 -8.91 13.14 -0.91
N GLY A 196 -9.24 13.78 0.19
CA GLY A 196 -10.15 13.29 1.22
C GLY A 196 -11.50 14.01 1.14
N LEU A 197 -12.59 13.26 1.23
CA LEU A 197 -13.97 13.74 1.25
C LEU A 197 -14.69 13.17 2.47
N ASP A 198 -14.64 13.88 3.60
CA ASP A 198 -15.20 13.44 4.87
C ASP A 198 -16.62 13.99 5.09
N LYS A 199 -17.49 13.13 5.58
CA LYS A 199 -18.90 13.47 5.90
C LYS A 199 -19.66 14.10 4.74
N PHE A 200 -19.57 13.44 3.59
CA PHE A 200 -20.25 13.91 2.39
C PHE A 200 -21.76 13.70 2.51
N SER A 201 -22.51 14.75 2.21
CA SER A 201 -23.95 14.70 1.95
C SER A 201 -24.23 15.51 0.69
N GLY A 202 -24.98 14.98 -0.27
CA GLY A 202 -25.30 15.68 -1.50
C GLY A 202 -26.09 14.83 -2.49
N THR A 203 -26.56 15.46 -3.55
CA THR A 203 -27.31 14.79 -4.62
C THR A 203 -26.59 14.95 -5.94
N ILE A 204 -26.29 13.82 -6.58
CA ILE A 204 -25.77 13.76 -7.94
C ILE A 204 -26.92 13.53 -8.89
N THR A 205 -27.06 14.41 -9.89
CA THR A 205 -28.07 14.31 -10.94
C THR A 205 -27.38 14.10 -12.27
N ASN A 206 -27.86 13.15 -13.05
CA ASN A 206 -27.44 12.95 -14.44
C ASN A 206 -28.61 13.24 -15.38
N ASN A 207 -28.40 14.11 -16.35
CA ASN A 207 -29.38 14.51 -17.34
C ASN A 207 -28.73 14.38 -18.74
N LEU A 208 -28.80 13.18 -19.32
CA LEU A 208 -28.24 12.87 -20.62
C LEU A 208 -26.71 13.18 -20.73
N GLY A 209 -25.93 12.79 -19.72
CA GLY A 209 -24.50 13.02 -19.67
C GLY A 209 -24.10 14.37 -19.07
N ASN A 210 -25.05 15.22 -18.69
CA ASN A 210 -24.75 16.42 -17.91
C ASN A 210 -24.87 16.10 -16.42
N VAL A 211 -23.74 15.81 -15.80
CA VAL A 211 -23.65 15.35 -14.41
C VAL A 211 -23.42 16.54 -13.47
N ASN A 212 -24.31 16.70 -12.51
CA ASN A 212 -24.23 17.82 -11.57
C ASN A 212 -24.34 17.34 -10.12
N MET A 213 -23.61 17.98 -9.23
CA MET A 213 -23.73 17.83 -7.78
C MET A 213 -24.51 19.02 -7.23
N THR A 214 -25.55 18.76 -6.46
CA THR A 214 -26.44 19.79 -5.87
C THR A 214 -26.70 19.52 -4.41
N ASP A 215 -27.05 20.55 -3.64
CA ASP A 215 -27.38 20.44 -2.21
C ASP A 215 -26.34 19.60 -1.46
N ALA A 216 -25.07 20.01 -1.61
CA ALA A 216 -23.96 19.19 -1.14
C ALA A 216 -23.12 19.91 -0.09
N SER A 217 -22.65 19.12 0.88
CA SER A 217 -21.73 19.56 1.91
C SER A 217 -20.71 18.46 2.22
N ALA A 218 -19.46 18.85 2.51
CA ALA A 218 -18.39 17.96 2.94
C ALA A 218 -17.26 18.72 3.62
N ARG A 219 -16.42 18.00 4.36
CA ARG A 219 -15.08 18.46 4.69
C ARG A 219 -14.10 17.79 3.73
N MET A 220 -13.21 18.58 3.16
CA MET A 220 -12.25 18.09 2.20
C MET A 220 -10.82 18.33 2.68
N ASN A 221 -9.93 17.37 2.39
CA ASN A 221 -8.49 17.57 2.46
C ASN A 221 -7.90 17.38 1.07
N ILE A 222 -7.17 18.39 0.58
CA ILE A 222 -6.42 18.30 -0.67
C ILE A 222 -4.96 18.54 -0.32
N SER A 223 -4.14 17.51 -0.51
CA SER A 223 -2.71 17.56 -0.21
C SER A 223 -1.91 16.97 -1.36
N TYR A 224 -0.87 17.66 -1.78
CA TYR A 224 0.01 17.18 -2.84
C TYR A 224 1.44 17.70 -2.70
N SER A 225 2.38 16.96 -3.28
CA SER A 225 3.81 17.26 -3.29
C SER A 225 4.53 16.47 -4.37
N GLY A 226 5.54 17.08 -5.01
CA GLY A 226 6.39 16.43 -6.00
C GLY A 226 5.68 16.21 -7.33
N ASP A 227 6.21 15.31 -8.19
CA ASP A 227 5.78 15.13 -9.58
C ASP A 227 4.32 14.66 -9.72
N LEU A 228 3.80 13.90 -8.75
CA LEU A 228 2.38 13.49 -8.73
C LEU A 228 1.41 14.66 -8.51
N ALA A 229 1.90 15.78 -8.01
CA ALA A 229 1.09 16.99 -7.88
C ALA A 229 0.76 17.61 -9.24
N ASP A 230 1.67 17.45 -10.21
CA ASP A 230 1.57 18.05 -11.54
C ASP A 230 0.84 17.11 -12.52
N ASP A 231 1.07 15.79 -12.46
CA ASP A 231 0.33 14.81 -13.25
C ASP A 231 0.38 13.41 -12.59
N PHE A 232 -0.76 12.98 -12.04
CA PHE A 232 -0.91 11.65 -11.45
C PHE A 232 -1.23 10.54 -12.47
N SER A 233 -1.50 10.90 -13.72
CA SER A 233 -1.79 9.95 -14.81
C SER A 233 -0.54 9.49 -15.55
N ASP A 234 0.58 10.22 -15.43
CA ASP A 234 1.85 9.84 -16.04
C ASP A 234 2.63 8.85 -15.16
N PHE A 235 2.78 7.61 -15.67
CA PHE A 235 3.58 6.58 -15.00
C PHE A 235 5.05 7.01 -14.81
N GLY A 236 5.58 7.88 -15.67
CA GLY A 236 6.91 8.45 -15.54
C GLY A 236 7.10 9.17 -14.19
N ASN A 237 6.09 9.90 -13.73
CA ASN A 237 6.12 10.63 -12.47
C ASN A 237 6.22 9.72 -11.25
N TYR A 238 5.65 8.50 -11.29
CA TYR A 238 5.83 7.51 -10.22
C TYR A 238 7.25 6.97 -10.17
N THR A 239 7.92 6.82 -11.29
CA THR A 239 9.28 6.27 -11.38
C THR A 239 10.37 7.30 -11.13
N SER A 240 10.20 8.52 -11.62
CA SER A 240 11.14 9.63 -11.42
C SER A 240 11.19 10.10 -9.97
N SER A 241 10.07 10.02 -9.27
CA SER A 241 9.90 10.50 -7.90
C SER A 241 10.14 9.44 -6.81
N LEU A 242 10.79 8.31 -7.13
CA LEU A 242 11.04 7.26 -6.14
C LEU A 242 12.03 7.66 -5.04
N PHE A 243 12.93 8.61 -5.29
CA PHE A 243 13.90 9.11 -4.32
C PHE A 243 13.98 10.63 -4.35
N GLY A 244 13.36 11.27 -3.37
CA GLY A 244 13.53 12.70 -3.11
C GLY A 244 14.74 13.02 -2.23
N LYS A 245 14.70 14.14 -1.52
CA LYS A 245 15.70 14.48 -0.51
C LYS A 245 15.44 13.71 0.78
N LEU A 246 16.51 13.37 1.54
CA LEU A 246 16.35 12.76 2.87
C LEU A 246 15.50 13.66 3.77
N ASN A 247 14.33 13.20 4.17
CA ASN A 247 13.42 13.94 5.03
C ASN A 247 12.45 13.05 5.82
N GLY A 248 12.97 11.95 6.38
CA GLY A 248 12.20 11.07 7.24
C GLY A 248 13.05 9.95 7.83
N PHE A 249 12.53 9.37 8.90
CA PHE A 249 13.16 8.25 9.61
C PHE A 249 12.11 7.26 10.05
N ALA A 250 12.49 5.98 10.04
CA ALA A 250 11.69 4.93 10.63
C ALA A 250 12.57 3.84 11.25
N THR A 251 11.94 2.96 12.00
CA THR A 251 12.60 1.79 12.58
C THR A 251 11.71 0.57 12.54
N ASP A 252 12.34 -0.60 12.44
CA ASP A 252 11.71 -1.91 12.63
C ASP A 252 12.35 -2.60 13.82
N LEU A 253 11.55 -3.30 14.60
CA LEU A 253 11.98 -4.09 15.75
C LEU A 253 11.48 -5.52 15.58
N GLY A 254 12.31 -6.51 15.89
CA GLY A 254 11.93 -7.89 15.72
C GLY A 254 12.57 -8.86 16.72
N VAL A 255 11.86 -9.96 16.93
CA VAL A 255 12.32 -11.10 17.71
C VAL A 255 12.07 -12.37 16.92
N ASN A 256 12.96 -13.35 17.05
CA ASN A 256 12.81 -14.65 16.40
C ASN A 256 13.25 -15.75 17.33
N TYR A 257 12.51 -16.84 17.35
CA TYR A 257 12.80 -18.05 18.07
C TYR A 257 12.85 -19.25 17.11
N GLN A 258 13.88 -20.08 17.25
CA GLN A 258 13.99 -21.35 16.55
C GLN A 258 14.11 -22.51 17.52
N TRP A 259 13.29 -23.54 17.32
CA TRP A 259 13.55 -24.87 17.85
C TRP A 259 14.32 -25.62 16.77
N LYS A 260 15.58 -25.87 17.05
CA LYS A 260 16.51 -26.49 16.10
C LYS A 260 16.14 -27.95 15.82
N ASP A 261 16.55 -28.44 14.67
CA ASP A 261 16.49 -29.84 14.25
C ASP A 261 17.91 -30.42 14.15
N ASP A 262 18.05 -31.71 14.29
CA ASP A 262 19.34 -32.40 14.29
C ASP A 262 20.12 -32.29 12.98
N ASN A 263 19.49 -31.81 11.88
CA ASN A 263 20.04 -31.70 10.53
C ASN A 263 20.21 -30.25 10.05
N ASP A 264 20.86 -29.39 10.82
CA ASP A 264 21.13 -27.97 10.48
C ASP A 264 19.88 -27.15 10.06
N GLY A 265 18.72 -27.57 10.54
CA GLY A 265 17.44 -26.91 10.29
C GLY A 265 16.74 -26.50 11.56
N TYR A 266 15.42 -26.36 11.49
CA TYR A 266 14.55 -26.16 12.63
C TYR A 266 13.30 -27.05 12.52
N LYS A 267 12.75 -27.42 13.69
CA LYS A 267 11.40 -28.00 13.81
C LYS A 267 10.36 -26.89 13.76
N ILE A 268 10.67 -25.75 14.42
CA ILE A 268 9.83 -24.54 14.44
C ILE A 268 10.73 -23.32 14.24
N ASN A 269 10.31 -22.40 13.37
CA ASN A 269 10.84 -21.04 13.27
C ASN A 269 9.68 -20.08 13.45
N ALA A 270 9.67 -19.32 14.56
CA ALA A 270 8.62 -18.37 14.88
C ALA A 270 9.21 -16.99 15.14
N GLY A 271 8.52 -15.94 14.69
CA GLY A 271 8.97 -14.58 14.90
C GLY A 271 7.83 -13.59 14.98
N ALA A 272 8.15 -12.43 15.55
CA ALA A 272 7.26 -11.28 15.59
C ALA A 272 8.05 -10.00 15.36
N ALA A 273 7.44 -9.04 14.69
CA ALA A 273 8.04 -7.75 14.42
C ALA A 273 7.01 -6.61 14.42
N VAL A 274 7.48 -5.42 14.80
CA VAL A 274 6.78 -4.16 14.51
C VAL A 274 7.63 -3.41 13.50
N ARG A 275 7.04 -3.05 12.37
CA ARG A 275 7.74 -2.43 11.24
C ARG A 275 7.20 -1.04 10.92
N ASN A 276 8.07 -0.23 10.28
CA ASN A 276 7.72 1.10 9.78
C ASN A 276 7.24 2.07 10.89
N ILE A 277 7.86 2.01 12.06
CA ILE A 277 7.60 2.98 13.14
C ILE A 277 8.29 4.29 12.77
N GLY A 278 7.57 5.20 12.11
CA GLY A 278 8.16 6.45 11.65
C GLY A 278 7.27 7.26 10.71
N SER A 279 7.89 8.27 10.12
CA SER A 279 7.21 9.21 9.23
C SER A 279 8.19 9.91 8.32
N MET A 280 7.67 10.48 7.24
CA MET A 280 8.38 11.33 6.31
C MET A 280 7.69 12.68 6.19
N THR A 281 8.45 13.72 5.87
CA THR A 281 7.93 15.08 5.67
C THR A 281 8.12 15.46 4.21
N PHE A 282 7.04 15.86 3.55
CA PHE A 282 7.08 16.37 2.19
C PHE A 282 7.40 17.85 2.21
N LYS A 283 8.42 18.24 1.43
CA LYS A 283 8.94 19.60 1.29
C LYS A 283 9.40 19.81 -0.14
N SER A 284 8.54 20.25 -1.00
CA SER A 284 8.87 20.66 -2.37
C SER A 284 8.30 22.05 -2.64
N ASP A 285 8.70 22.66 -3.74
CA ASP A 285 8.26 24.01 -4.10
C ASP A 285 6.77 24.06 -4.47
N ASN A 286 6.17 22.88 -4.83
CA ASN A 286 4.76 22.73 -5.19
C ASN A 286 3.91 22.10 -4.08
N ASN A 287 4.37 22.09 -2.81
CA ASN A 287 3.63 21.54 -1.70
C ASN A 287 2.34 22.30 -1.41
N SER A 288 1.26 21.55 -1.22
CA SER A 288 0.00 22.04 -0.69
C SER A 288 -0.58 21.04 0.30
N ASN A 289 -1.16 21.52 1.39
CA ASN A 289 -1.92 20.73 2.37
C ASN A 289 -3.03 21.59 2.94
N ASN A 290 -4.14 21.61 2.24
CA ASN A 290 -5.26 22.49 2.55
C ASN A 290 -6.46 21.69 3.01
N ASN A 291 -7.20 22.22 3.99
CA ASN A 291 -8.49 21.73 4.40
C ASN A 291 -9.57 22.73 4.02
N TYR A 292 -10.70 22.19 3.59
CA TYR A 292 -11.82 22.96 3.06
C TYR A 292 -13.15 22.50 3.62
N GLU A 293 -14.11 23.40 3.61
CA GLU A 293 -15.53 23.08 3.65
C GLU A 293 -16.14 23.28 2.27
N LEU A 294 -16.73 22.23 1.71
CA LEU A 294 -17.56 22.28 0.51
C LEU A 294 -19.00 22.57 0.92
N ASN A 295 -19.62 23.56 0.30
CA ASN A 295 -21.02 23.87 0.50
C ASN A 295 -21.66 24.32 -0.81
N ILE A 296 -22.53 23.50 -1.40
CA ILE A 296 -23.32 23.80 -2.58
C ILE A 296 -24.76 23.99 -2.10
N PRO A 297 -25.29 25.24 -2.05
CA PRO A 297 -26.65 25.50 -1.58
C PRO A 297 -27.71 24.86 -2.46
N ALA A 298 -28.90 24.61 -1.88
CA ALA A 298 -30.05 24.16 -2.64
C ALA A 298 -30.38 25.10 -3.81
N GLY A 299 -30.63 24.53 -4.98
CA GLY A 299 -30.89 25.27 -6.22
C GLY A 299 -29.64 25.77 -6.96
N GLN A 300 -28.45 25.51 -6.44
CA GLN A 300 -27.18 25.67 -7.13
C GLN A 300 -26.57 24.31 -7.47
N SER A 301 -25.64 24.28 -8.42
CA SER A 301 -24.99 23.03 -8.84
C SER A 301 -23.56 23.22 -9.26
N LEU A 302 -22.75 22.19 -9.00
CA LEU A 302 -21.40 22.03 -9.51
C LEU A 302 -21.43 20.98 -10.64
N ASN A 303 -20.99 21.36 -11.83
CA ASN A 303 -20.91 20.45 -12.95
C ASN A 303 -19.69 19.52 -12.78
N LEU A 304 -19.93 18.20 -12.70
CA LEU A 304 -18.88 17.20 -12.48
C LEU A 304 -18.14 16.81 -13.77
N ASN A 305 -18.72 17.07 -14.96
CA ASN A 305 -18.03 16.78 -16.23
C ASN A 305 -16.72 17.55 -16.40
N GLN A 306 -16.54 18.67 -15.70
CA GLN A 306 -15.28 19.41 -15.72
C GLN A 306 -14.09 18.66 -15.11
N PHE A 307 -14.33 17.55 -14.38
CA PHE A 307 -13.29 16.71 -13.78
C PHE A 307 -12.87 15.53 -14.68
N GLU A 308 -13.58 15.24 -15.77
CA GLU A 308 -13.31 14.06 -16.63
C GLU A 308 -11.91 14.06 -17.26
N SER A 309 -11.33 15.22 -17.51
CA SER A 309 -10.00 15.36 -18.17
C SER A 309 -8.90 15.83 -17.23
N VAL A 310 -9.17 15.92 -15.93
CA VAL A 310 -8.21 16.37 -14.93
C VAL A 310 -7.08 15.38 -14.78
N SER A 311 -5.85 15.85 -14.74
CA SER A 311 -4.65 15.04 -14.58
C SER A 311 -3.89 15.32 -13.27
N SER A 312 -4.28 16.34 -12.50
CA SER A 312 -3.60 16.70 -11.26
C SER A 312 -4.56 17.07 -10.12
N PHE A 313 -4.14 16.84 -8.87
CA PHE A 313 -4.91 17.28 -7.69
C PHE A 313 -4.93 18.82 -7.56
N LYS A 314 -3.91 19.48 -8.08
CA LYS A 314 -3.87 20.95 -8.15
C LYS A 314 -4.99 21.49 -9.05
N GLU A 315 -5.19 20.86 -10.21
CA GLU A 315 -6.27 21.22 -11.13
C GLU A 315 -7.65 20.98 -10.51
N ILE A 316 -7.84 19.87 -9.79
CA ILE A 316 -9.06 19.61 -9.01
C ILE A 316 -9.31 20.76 -8.00
N GLU A 317 -8.28 21.15 -7.25
CA GLU A 317 -8.36 22.23 -6.26
C GLU A 317 -8.73 23.57 -6.93
N GLU A 318 -8.11 23.92 -8.06
CA GLU A 318 -8.38 25.14 -8.82
C GLU A 318 -9.81 25.19 -9.35
N ILE A 319 -10.34 24.09 -9.88
CA ILE A 319 -11.73 23.97 -10.36
C ILE A 319 -12.70 24.17 -9.19
N LEU A 320 -12.47 23.50 -8.07
CA LEU A 320 -13.32 23.61 -6.89
C LEU A 320 -13.29 25.01 -6.28
N LEU A 321 -12.14 25.65 -6.21
CA LEU A 321 -12.00 27.04 -5.73
C LEU A 321 -12.70 28.03 -6.67
N SER A 322 -12.56 27.85 -7.98
CA SER A 322 -13.20 28.74 -8.98
C SER A 322 -14.72 28.62 -8.98
N SER A 323 -15.28 27.49 -8.53
CA SER A 323 -16.73 27.30 -8.39
C SER A 323 -17.37 28.22 -7.33
N GLY A 324 -16.58 28.71 -6.38
CA GLY A 324 -17.05 29.51 -5.24
C GLY A 324 -17.74 28.71 -4.13
N TYR A 325 -17.79 27.37 -4.23
CA TYR A 325 -18.40 26.50 -3.23
C TYR A 325 -17.40 25.95 -2.19
N LEU A 326 -16.12 26.20 -2.37
CA LEU A 326 -15.05 25.73 -1.49
C LEU A 326 -14.53 26.87 -0.62
N THR A 327 -14.56 26.70 0.71
CA THR A 327 -14.03 27.65 1.68
C THR A 327 -12.85 27.03 2.42
N ALA A 328 -11.68 27.67 2.35
CA ALA A 328 -10.51 27.20 3.08
C ALA A 328 -10.68 27.34 4.59
N THR A 329 -10.44 26.26 5.34
CA THR A 329 -10.46 26.24 6.80
C THR A 329 -9.05 26.24 7.39
N SER A 330 -8.08 25.67 6.66
CA SER A 330 -6.66 25.78 6.97
C SER A 330 -5.82 25.66 5.72
N ASN A 331 -4.70 26.35 5.68
CA ASN A 331 -3.71 26.29 4.61
C ASN A 331 -2.36 25.88 5.22
N GLY A 332 -1.69 24.94 4.58
CA GLY A 332 -0.36 24.47 4.94
C GLY A 332 0.50 24.24 3.71
N SER A 333 1.80 24.21 3.91
CA SER A 333 2.76 23.84 2.86
C SER A 333 3.43 22.51 3.21
N ASP A 334 4.41 22.52 4.08
CA ASP A 334 5.08 21.30 4.51
C ASP A 334 4.15 20.43 5.37
N PHE A 335 4.12 19.15 5.10
CA PHE A 335 3.30 18.21 5.86
C PHE A 335 3.98 16.88 6.11
N LYS A 336 3.58 16.25 7.20
CA LYS A 336 4.15 15.00 7.69
C LYS A 336 3.20 13.86 7.44
N VAL A 337 3.72 12.80 6.80
CA VAL A 337 2.98 11.57 6.50
C VAL A 337 3.57 10.41 7.29
N LYS A 338 2.73 9.70 8.03
CA LYS A 338 3.12 8.51 8.79
C LYS A 338 3.29 7.32 7.87
N LEU A 339 4.32 6.51 8.11
CA LEU A 339 4.49 5.24 7.42
C LEU A 339 3.42 4.22 7.87
N PRO A 340 3.18 3.18 7.07
CA PRO A 340 2.23 2.12 7.40
C PRO A 340 2.80 1.20 8.49
N THR A 341 2.71 1.63 9.74
CA THR A 341 3.17 0.84 10.89
C THR A 341 2.34 -0.43 11.02
N VAL A 342 3.00 -1.59 11.05
CA VAL A 342 2.36 -2.90 11.16
C VAL A 342 3.03 -3.76 12.23
N PHE A 343 2.22 -4.56 12.91
CA PHE A 343 2.69 -5.72 13.66
C PHE A 343 2.54 -6.96 12.78
N SER A 344 3.56 -7.81 12.73
CA SER A 344 3.49 -9.10 12.06
C SER A 344 4.03 -10.21 12.96
N ALA A 345 3.45 -11.40 12.82
CA ALA A 345 3.92 -12.61 13.47
C ALA A 345 3.79 -13.81 12.53
N TYR A 346 4.71 -14.76 12.66
CA TYR A 346 4.68 -16.00 11.88
C TYR A 346 5.22 -17.18 12.67
N ALA A 347 4.83 -18.37 12.21
CA ALA A 347 5.41 -19.62 12.64
C ALA A 347 5.50 -20.57 11.44
N ASP A 348 6.70 -21.03 11.10
CA ASP A 348 6.95 -22.11 10.14
C ASP A 348 7.23 -23.40 10.90
N VAL A 349 6.39 -24.39 10.71
CA VAL A 349 6.42 -25.67 11.44
C VAL A 349 6.71 -26.80 10.47
N LYS A 350 7.78 -27.56 10.72
CA LYS A 350 8.10 -28.80 10.00
C LYS A 350 7.14 -29.91 10.43
N ILE A 351 6.30 -30.36 9.53
CA ILE A 351 5.29 -31.39 9.79
C ILE A 351 5.89 -32.80 9.58
N ILE A 352 6.55 -32.99 8.45
CA ILE A 352 7.29 -34.21 8.10
C ILE A 352 8.57 -33.80 7.36
N PRO A 353 9.52 -34.72 7.11
CA PRO A 353 10.70 -34.42 6.30
C PRO A 353 10.33 -33.72 4.98
N TYR A 354 10.99 -32.60 4.71
CA TYR A 354 10.83 -31.76 3.51
C TYR A 354 9.50 -31.00 3.40
N PHE A 355 8.55 -31.19 4.31
CA PHE A 355 7.27 -30.48 4.26
C PHE A 355 7.04 -29.66 5.53
N SER A 356 6.77 -28.39 5.35
CA SER A 356 6.41 -27.44 6.41
C SER A 356 5.15 -26.67 6.07
N ILE A 357 4.55 -26.09 7.08
CA ILE A 357 3.43 -25.16 6.96
C ILE A 357 3.81 -23.89 7.71
N THR A 358 3.77 -22.76 6.99
CA THR A 358 3.93 -21.43 7.59
C THR A 358 2.55 -20.81 7.82
N VAL A 359 2.31 -20.30 9.02
CA VAL A 359 1.21 -19.37 9.31
C VAL A 359 1.81 -17.99 9.49
N PHE A 360 1.25 -16.99 8.82
CA PHE A 360 1.67 -15.58 8.92
C PHE A 360 0.45 -14.71 9.16
N GLY A 361 0.60 -13.71 10.01
CA GLY A 361 -0.40 -12.67 10.25
C GLY A 361 0.23 -11.29 10.32
N GLN A 362 -0.47 -10.30 9.77
CA GLN A 362 -0.11 -8.89 9.82
C GLN A 362 -1.32 -8.06 10.24
N GLN A 363 -1.10 -7.15 11.20
CA GLN A 363 -2.08 -6.19 11.68
C GLN A 363 -1.54 -4.78 11.52
N LYS A 364 -2.27 -3.91 10.82
CA LYS A 364 -1.95 -2.48 10.72
C LYS A 364 -2.35 -1.73 12.01
N PHE A 365 -1.58 -0.71 12.36
CA PHE A 365 -1.93 0.23 13.43
C PHE A 365 -2.63 1.48 12.91
N ASN A 366 -2.38 1.85 11.68
CA ASN A 366 -2.96 3.02 11.04
C ASN A 366 -4.41 2.74 10.60
N LYS A 367 -5.27 3.77 10.65
CA LYS A 367 -6.64 3.71 10.13
C LYS A 367 -6.64 4.25 8.70
N ASP A 368 -7.36 3.61 7.78
CA ASP A 368 -7.37 4.00 6.36
C ASP A 368 -8.04 5.36 6.10
N ASN A 369 -8.88 5.82 7.03
CA ASN A 369 -9.64 7.06 6.93
C ASN A 369 -8.91 8.31 7.43
N LYS A 370 -7.56 8.35 7.41
CA LYS A 370 -6.75 9.51 7.82
C LYS A 370 -5.92 10.03 6.66
N ASP A 371 -5.88 11.37 6.52
CA ASP A 371 -5.24 12.04 5.39
C ASP A 371 -3.72 12.10 5.47
N ASP A 372 -3.15 11.99 6.67
CA ASP A 372 -1.72 12.19 6.96
C ASP A 372 -0.91 10.88 7.08
N GLN A 373 -1.29 9.83 6.36
CA GLN A 373 -0.64 8.54 6.49
C GLN A 373 -0.68 7.68 5.23
N VAL A 374 0.31 6.82 5.10
CA VAL A 374 0.31 5.70 4.16
C VAL A 374 -0.40 4.52 4.81
N THR A 375 -1.23 3.81 4.04
CA THR A 375 -1.98 2.66 4.54
C THR A 375 -1.25 1.33 4.35
N ALA A 376 -1.57 0.35 5.18
CA ALA A 376 -1.22 -1.07 5.04
C ALA A 376 -2.49 -1.92 5.08
N GLN A 377 -2.38 -3.21 4.80
CA GLN A 377 -3.48 -4.17 4.91
C GLN A 377 -3.31 -5.07 6.14
N ASN A 378 -4.45 -5.49 6.70
CA ASN A 378 -4.49 -6.66 7.56
C ASN A 378 -4.46 -7.90 6.67
N VAL A 379 -3.56 -8.83 6.97
CA VAL A 379 -3.36 -10.06 6.18
C VAL A 379 -3.20 -11.23 7.12
N ILE A 380 -3.80 -12.36 6.78
CA ILE A 380 -3.50 -13.66 7.34
C ILE A 380 -3.21 -14.63 6.19
N SER A 381 -2.17 -15.44 6.32
CA SER A 381 -1.88 -16.47 5.30
C SER A 381 -1.41 -17.78 5.91
N VAL A 382 -1.67 -18.87 5.18
CA VAL A 382 -1.16 -20.20 5.44
C VAL A 382 -0.44 -20.68 4.18
N THR A 383 0.83 -21.05 4.32
CA THR A 383 1.67 -21.43 3.21
C THR A 383 2.21 -22.85 3.40
N PRO A 384 1.59 -23.87 2.79
CA PRO A 384 2.22 -25.18 2.66
C PRO A 384 3.45 -25.08 1.77
N ARG A 385 4.51 -25.79 2.16
CA ARG A 385 5.83 -25.69 1.56
C ARG A 385 6.50 -27.06 1.47
N TYR A 386 7.03 -27.38 0.29
CA TYR A 386 7.88 -28.55 0.07
C TYR A 386 9.29 -28.09 -0.31
N SER A 387 10.27 -28.40 0.53
CA SER A 387 11.65 -27.92 0.39
C SER A 387 12.62 -29.08 0.25
N ARG A 388 13.45 -29.08 -0.78
CA ARG A 388 14.59 -29.95 -1.00
C ARG A 388 15.88 -29.13 -1.02
N GLU A 389 17.03 -29.77 -1.08
CA GLU A 389 18.33 -29.07 -1.12
C GLU A 389 18.43 -28.08 -2.31
N SER A 390 17.92 -28.42 -3.46
CA SER A 390 18.07 -27.68 -4.71
C SER A 390 16.87 -26.78 -5.06
N PHE A 391 15.66 -27.09 -4.58
CA PHE A 391 14.43 -26.34 -4.92
C PHE A 391 13.43 -26.29 -3.77
N GLU A 392 12.53 -25.35 -3.87
CA GLU A 392 11.38 -25.19 -2.97
C GLU A 392 10.14 -24.85 -3.79
N VAL A 393 9.01 -25.48 -3.44
CA VAL A 393 7.69 -25.19 -3.99
C VAL A 393 6.76 -24.84 -2.85
N PHE A 394 6.00 -23.77 -2.99
CA PHE A 394 5.05 -23.30 -1.98
C PHE A 394 3.82 -22.68 -2.65
N ALA A 395 2.70 -22.68 -1.94
CA ALA A 395 1.45 -22.08 -2.37
C ALA A 395 0.83 -21.31 -1.20
N PRO A 396 1.02 -19.99 -1.12
CA PRO A 396 0.41 -19.18 -0.06
C PRO A 396 -1.09 -19.03 -0.32
N LEU A 397 -1.89 -19.35 0.69
CA LEU A 397 -3.32 -19.09 0.77
C LEU A 397 -3.51 -17.93 1.73
N ALA A 398 -4.06 -16.83 1.28
CA ALA A 398 -4.16 -15.61 2.06
C ALA A 398 -5.58 -15.06 2.13
N SER A 399 -5.84 -14.28 3.14
CA SER A 399 -7.03 -13.44 3.25
C SER A 399 -6.62 -12.06 3.72
N ASN A 400 -7.14 -11.03 3.08
CA ASN A 400 -6.96 -9.64 3.48
C ASN A 400 -8.31 -8.93 3.60
N GLU A 401 -8.30 -7.74 4.22
CA GLU A 401 -9.52 -6.99 4.53
C GLU A 401 -10.23 -6.39 3.30
N ILE A 402 -9.53 -6.23 2.17
CA ILE A 402 -10.07 -5.63 0.95
C ILE A 402 -10.64 -6.70 0.03
N SER A 403 -9.80 -7.64 -0.42
CA SER A 403 -10.17 -8.67 -1.41
C SER A 403 -10.76 -9.93 -0.79
N GLY A 404 -10.70 -10.09 0.53
CA GLY A 404 -11.10 -11.34 1.17
C GLY A 404 -10.09 -12.46 0.94
N PHE A 405 -10.59 -13.68 0.65
CA PHE A 405 -9.74 -14.86 0.45
C PHE A 405 -9.12 -14.88 -0.95
N THR A 406 -7.83 -15.20 -1.00
CA THR A 406 -7.02 -15.31 -2.23
C THR A 406 -6.10 -16.53 -2.14
N ALA A 407 -5.85 -17.20 -3.27
CA ALA A 407 -5.03 -18.42 -3.34
C ALA A 407 -4.09 -18.40 -4.54
#